data_0409f4ccce227149d352b79685c813ec
#
_entry.id   0409f4ccce227149d352b79685c813ec
#
_cell.length_a   1.000
_cell.length_b   1.000
_cell.length_c   1.000
_cell.angle_alpha   90.00
_cell.angle_beta   90.00
_cell.angle_gamma   90.00
#
_symmetry.space_group_name_H-M   'P 1'
#
loop_
_entity.id
_entity.type
_entity.pdbx_description
1 polymer ?
#
loop_
_entity_poly.entity_id
_entity_poly.type
_entity_poly.pdbx_seq_one_letter_code
_entity_poly.pdbx_strand_id
1 'polypeptide(L)'
;MKINNLILLFFIGLVPLQSINAAEYRLGLSMHDVERRIEGGAAISLEKIFDRPNWWHPYAGRPHIGTHLSTANNTHLLYAGSTWNLFQKGKFSGELAFGAAIHSGQEDIKKDQLGFGCRVNFREMIAFGYQIRKDQLLQVSAQHMSNGSLCDPNQGLTSVGIRFAWKIN
;
A
#
# COMPACT_ATOMS: atom_id res chain seq x y z
N MET A 1 1.87 -11.17 34.64
CA MET A 1 0.68 -11.61 33.88
C MET A 1 1.19 -12.06 32.52
N LYS A 2 1.17 -13.35 32.22
CA LYS A 2 1.75 -13.90 30.97
C LYS A 2 0.80 -13.59 29.82
N ILE A 3 1.23 -12.77 28.87
CA ILE A 3 0.51 -12.51 27.61
C ILE A 3 0.78 -13.71 26.71
N ASN A 4 -0.26 -14.49 26.45
CA ASN A 4 -0.22 -15.59 25.49
C ASN A 4 0.05 -15.03 24.10
N ASN A 5 1.12 -15.51 23.46
CA ASN A 5 1.44 -15.25 22.06
C ASN A 5 0.29 -15.74 21.17
N LEU A 6 -0.55 -14.82 20.71
CA LEU A 6 -1.49 -15.08 19.64
C LEU A 6 -0.70 -15.04 18.33
N ILE A 7 -0.25 -16.22 17.89
CA ILE A 7 0.37 -16.40 16.58
C ILE A 7 -0.75 -16.23 15.54
N LEU A 8 -0.82 -15.07 14.92
CA LEU A 8 -1.64 -14.81 13.76
C LEU A 8 -0.95 -15.48 12.56
N LEU A 9 -1.29 -16.74 12.29
CA LEU A 9 -0.85 -17.46 11.10
C LEU A 9 -1.49 -16.82 9.87
N PHE A 10 -0.77 -15.94 9.20
CA PHE A 10 -1.07 -15.55 7.84
C PHE A 10 -0.81 -16.78 6.95
N PHE A 11 -1.86 -17.46 6.55
CA PHE A 11 -1.81 -18.40 5.44
C PHE A 11 -1.50 -17.64 4.15
N ILE A 12 -0.22 -17.54 3.79
CA ILE A 12 0.19 -17.26 2.43
C ILE A 12 -0.06 -18.56 1.67
N GLY A 13 -1.31 -18.79 1.27
CA GLY A 13 -1.64 -19.84 0.33
C GLY A 13 -0.86 -19.57 -0.96
N LEU A 14 -0.02 -20.51 -1.39
CA LEU A 14 0.54 -20.56 -2.73
C LEU A 14 -0.63 -20.55 -3.72
N VAL A 15 -1.02 -19.35 -4.17
CA VAL A 15 -2.01 -19.18 -5.23
C VAL A 15 -1.39 -19.74 -6.50
N PRO A 16 -1.96 -20.76 -7.13
CA PRO A 16 -1.49 -21.19 -8.44
C PRO A 16 -1.58 -20.01 -9.39
N LEU A 17 -0.48 -19.71 -10.08
CA LEU A 17 -0.34 -18.67 -11.12
C LEU A 17 -1.16 -19.05 -12.37
N GLN A 18 -2.44 -19.35 -12.22
CA GLN A 18 -3.33 -19.50 -13.35
C GLN A 18 -3.78 -18.10 -13.79
N SER A 19 -3.53 -17.80 -15.05
CA SER A 19 -3.90 -16.64 -15.85
C SER A 19 -4.87 -15.66 -15.15
N ILE A 20 -4.31 -14.70 -14.42
CA ILE A 20 -5.07 -13.56 -13.90
C ILE A 20 -5.15 -12.59 -15.08
N ASN A 21 -6.19 -12.76 -15.90
CA ASN A 21 -6.49 -11.90 -17.02
C ASN A 21 -6.95 -10.54 -16.50
N ALA A 22 -6.54 -9.51 -17.19
CA ALA A 22 -6.69 -8.09 -16.89
C ALA A 22 -5.98 -7.66 -15.61
N ALA A 23 -4.98 -6.86 -15.78
CA ALA A 23 -4.28 -6.23 -14.67
C ALA A 23 -4.38 -4.72 -14.82
N GLU A 24 -4.53 -4.05 -13.69
CA GLU A 24 -4.37 -2.61 -13.61
C GLU A 24 -2.98 -2.33 -13.03
N TYR A 25 -2.19 -1.56 -13.75
CA TYR A 25 -0.88 -1.12 -13.29
C TYR A 25 -0.96 0.35 -12.87
N ARG A 26 -0.19 0.70 -11.86
CA ARG A 26 -0.14 2.05 -11.31
C ARG A 26 1.30 2.49 -11.12
N LEU A 27 1.59 3.68 -11.60
CA LEU A 27 2.83 4.41 -11.34
C LEU A 27 2.49 5.63 -10.49
N GLY A 28 3.18 5.80 -9.37
CA GLY A 28 2.96 6.94 -8.48
C GLY A 28 4.24 7.72 -8.20
N LEU A 29 4.05 9.02 -7.96
CA LEU A 29 5.06 9.92 -7.42
C LEU A 29 4.47 10.61 -6.19
N SER A 30 5.17 10.57 -5.07
CA SER A 30 4.69 11.09 -3.79
C SER A 30 5.78 11.80 -3.02
N MET A 31 5.36 12.67 -2.12
CA MET A 31 6.18 13.17 -1.03
C MET A 31 6.27 12.08 0.04
N HIS A 32 7.50 11.74 0.44
CA HIS A 32 7.80 10.75 1.46
C HIS A 32 7.79 11.40 2.83
N ASP A 33 7.22 10.73 3.84
CA ASP A 33 7.15 11.18 5.24
C ASP A 33 6.64 12.63 5.41
N VAL A 34 5.43 12.90 4.94
CA VAL A 34 4.82 14.24 5.04
C VAL A 34 4.42 14.61 6.46
N GLU A 35 4.24 13.65 7.35
CA GLU A 35 3.77 13.84 8.71
C GLU A 35 4.92 14.22 9.66
N ARG A 36 5.94 13.39 9.74
CA ARG A 36 7.05 13.58 10.69
C ARG A 36 8.22 14.36 10.10
N ARG A 37 8.40 14.29 8.78
CA ARG A 37 9.47 14.96 8.02
C ARG A 37 10.88 14.58 8.49
N ILE A 38 11.04 13.37 9.02
CA ILE A 38 12.33 12.79 9.41
C ILE A 38 13.02 12.23 8.18
N GLU A 39 12.27 11.46 7.36
CA GLU A 39 12.73 10.86 6.12
C GLU A 39 12.14 11.58 4.90
N GLY A 40 12.29 12.88 4.82
CA GLY A 40 11.74 13.70 3.72
C GLY A 40 12.25 13.29 2.34
N GLY A 41 11.65 13.86 1.28
CA GLY A 41 12.01 13.62 -0.11
C GLY A 41 10.86 13.11 -0.96
N ALA A 42 11.18 12.57 -2.13
CA ALA A 42 10.22 11.96 -3.04
C ALA A 42 10.27 10.44 -2.97
N ALA A 43 9.19 9.80 -3.39
CA ALA A 43 9.14 8.36 -3.59
C ALA A 43 8.39 7.99 -4.86
N ILE A 44 8.83 6.92 -5.51
CA ILE A 44 8.19 6.33 -6.68
C ILE A 44 7.51 5.05 -6.24
N SER A 45 6.25 4.85 -6.64
CA SER A 45 5.53 3.60 -6.39
C SER A 45 5.16 2.91 -7.70
N LEU A 46 5.26 1.59 -7.67
CA LEU A 46 4.74 0.70 -8.71
C LEU A 46 3.77 -0.27 -8.05
N GLU A 47 2.58 -0.41 -8.60
CA GLU A 47 1.55 -1.29 -8.07
C GLU A 47 0.86 -2.04 -9.20
N LYS A 48 0.59 -3.31 -8.98
CA LYS A 48 -0.26 -4.14 -9.83
C LYS A 48 -1.49 -4.54 -9.02
N ILE A 49 -2.66 -4.26 -9.58
CA ILE A 49 -3.94 -4.73 -9.04
C ILE A 49 -4.47 -5.83 -9.97
N PHE A 50 -4.80 -6.94 -9.38
CA PHE A 50 -5.34 -8.09 -10.08
C PHE A 50 -6.87 -8.04 -10.11
N ASP A 51 -7.46 -8.71 -11.10
CA ASP A 51 -8.89 -8.95 -11.04
C ASP A 51 -9.22 -9.85 -9.85
N ARG A 52 -10.42 -9.68 -9.34
CA ARG A 52 -10.90 -10.51 -8.24
C ARG A 52 -11.12 -11.95 -8.72
N PRO A 53 -10.41 -12.94 -8.17
CA PRO A 53 -10.65 -14.34 -8.51
C PRO A 53 -12.09 -14.76 -8.16
N ASN A 54 -12.69 -15.67 -8.92
CA ASN A 54 -14.08 -16.10 -8.68
C ASN A 54 -14.30 -16.76 -7.31
N TRP A 55 -13.25 -17.39 -6.76
CA TRP A 55 -13.27 -18.01 -5.43
C TRP A 55 -13.02 -17.01 -4.28
N TRP A 56 -12.64 -15.75 -4.60
CA TRP A 56 -12.38 -14.71 -3.62
C TRP A 56 -13.69 -14.14 -3.08
N HIS A 57 -13.77 -13.97 -1.75
CA HIS A 57 -14.98 -13.47 -1.13
C HIS A 57 -15.43 -12.12 -1.75
N PRO A 58 -16.72 -11.92 -2.07
CA PRO A 58 -17.20 -10.71 -2.75
C PRO A 58 -16.77 -9.39 -2.10
N TYR A 59 -16.65 -9.36 -0.78
CA TYR A 59 -16.22 -8.18 -0.02
C TYR A 59 -14.71 -8.06 0.21
N ALA A 60 -13.91 -8.99 -0.28
CA ALA A 60 -12.45 -9.00 -0.03
C ALA A 60 -11.65 -8.00 -0.87
N GLY A 61 -12.29 -7.25 -1.77
CA GLY A 61 -11.62 -6.31 -2.66
C GLY A 61 -10.82 -6.99 -3.79
N ARG A 62 -10.09 -6.20 -4.56
CA ARG A 62 -9.18 -6.67 -5.62
C ARG A 62 -7.78 -6.85 -5.03
N PRO A 63 -7.13 -8.02 -5.18
CA PRO A 63 -5.77 -8.20 -4.69
C PRO A 63 -4.79 -7.23 -5.33
N HIS A 64 -3.81 -6.75 -4.58
CA HIS A 64 -2.72 -5.94 -5.11
C HIS A 64 -1.38 -6.34 -4.53
N ILE A 65 -0.32 -6.03 -5.28
CA ILE A 65 1.08 -6.04 -4.85
C ILE A 65 1.78 -4.80 -5.38
N GLY A 66 2.69 -4.23 -4.62
CA GLY A 66 3.41 -3.05 -5.08
C GLY A 66 4.64 -2.73 -4.25
N THR A 67 5.35 -1.71 -4.72
CA THR A 67 6.53 -1.15 -4.07
C THR A 67 6.37 0.36 -3.89
N HIS A 68 7.02 0.90 -2.87
CA HIS A 68 7.18 2.33 -2.66
C HIS A 68 8.64 2.58 -2.34
N LEU A 69 9.34 3.23 -3.27
CA LEU A 69 10.79 3.38 -3.26
C LEU A 69 11.13 4.86 -3.04
N SER A 70 11.73 5.17 -1.90
CA SER A 70 12.25 6.51 -1.64
C SER A 70 13.42 6.83 -2.58
N THR A 71 13.46 8.06 -3.07
CA THR A 71 14.56 8.57 -3.91
C THR A 71 15.74 9.12 -3.10
N ALA A 72 15.57 9.27 -1.78
CA ALA A 72 16.55 9.86 -0.87
C ALA A 72 17.25 8.82 0.02
N ASN A 73 17.28 7.53 -0.39
CA ASN A 73 17.87 6.41 0.37
C ASN A 73 17.25 6.24 1.77
N ASN A 74 15.98 6.58 1.93
CA ASN A 74 15.18 6.38 3.13
C ASN A 74 14.46 5.01 3.07
N THR A 75 13.40 4.85 3.88
CA THR A 75 12.62 3.62 3.93
C THR A 75 11.94 3.27 2.61
N HIS A 76 12.18 2.06 2.12
CA HIS A 76 11.47 1.45 0.99
C HIS A 76 10.44 0.45 1.50
N LEU A 77 9.35 0.26 0.74
CA LEU A 77 8.30 -0.71 1.05
C LEU A 77 8.11 -1.71 -0.09
N LEU A 78 7.88 -2.96 0.28
CA LEU A 78 7.20 -3.97 -0.54
C LEU A 78 5.89 -4.29 0.17
N TYR A 79 4.76 -4.24 -0.53
CA TYR A 79 3.46 -4.43 0.09
C TYR A 79 2.51 -5.28 -0.75
N ALA A 80 1.54 -5.89 -0.07
CA ALA A 80 0.44 -6.62 -0.67
C ALA A 80 -0.83 -6.45 0.17
N GLY A 81 -1.99 -6.58 -0.48
CA GLY A 81 -3.27 -6.42 0.20
C GLY A 81 -4.46 -6.46 -0.75
N SER A 82 -5.52 -5.77 -0.36
CA SER A 82 -6.75 -5.62 -1.13
C SER A 82 -7.11 -4.15 -1.36
N THR A 83 -7.71 -3.87 -2.51
CA THR A 83 -8.23 -2.55 -2.89
C THR A 83 -9.73 -2.63 -3.14
N TRP A 84 -10.47 -1.70 -2.57
CA TRP A 84 -11.93 -1.56 -2.70
C TRP A 84 -12.27 -0.26 -3.41
N ASN A 85 -13.20 -0.34 -4.36
CA ASN A 85 -13.85 0.85 -4.89
C ASN A 85 -14.94 1.28 -3.89
N LEU A 86 -14.80 2.48 -3.33
CA LEU A 86 -15.79 3.06 -2.41
C LEU A 86 -16.98 3.65 -3.16
N PHE A 87 -16.69 4.29 -4.28
CA PHE A 87 -17.70 4.86 -5.19
C PHE A 87 -17.14 5.06 -6.60
N GLN A 88 -18.07 5.12 -7.56
CA GLN A 88 -17.83 5.58 -8.93
C GLN A 88 -19.01 6.47 -9.35
N LYS A 89 -18.73 7.74 -9.62
CA LYS A 89 -19.76 8.71 -10.08
C LYS A 89 -19.25 9.48 -11.29
N GLY A 90 -19.78 9.12 -12.47
CA GLY A 90 -19.28 9.63 -13.75
C GLY A 90 -17.79 9.32 -13.90
N LYS A 91 -16.96 10.35 -14.06
CA LYS A 91 -15.52 10.21 -14.18
C LYS A 91 -14.76 10.18 -12.84
N PHE A 92 -15.44 10.40 -11.72
CA PHE A 92 -14.83 10.43 -10.40
C PHE A 92 -14.95 9.10 -9.69
N SER A 93 -13.94 8.72 -8.96
CA SER A 93 -13.90 7.49 -8.15
C SER A 93 -13.23 7.73 -6.80
N GLY A 94 -13.57 6.89 -5.83
CA GLY A 94 -12.89 6.80 -4.56
C GLY A 94 -12.47 5.38 -4.29
N GLU A 95 -11.28 5.19 -3.73
CA GLU A 95 -10.73 3.88 -3.41
C GLU A 95 -10.14 3.86 -2.00
N LEU A 96 -10.22 2.69 -1.38
CA LEU A 96 -9.54 2.34 -0.15
C LEU A 96 -8.67 1.11 -0.43
N ALA A 97 -7.45 1.08 0.11
CA ALA A 97 -6.64 -0.13 0.14
C ALA A 97 -6.16 -0.41 1.56
N PHE A 98 -6.05 -1.69 1.88
CA PHE A 98 -5.50 -2.17 3.15
C PHE A 98 -4.71 -3.45 2.92
N GLY A 99 -3.60 -3.60 3.67
CA GLY A 99 -2.75 -4.77 3.58
C GLY A 99 -1.56 -4.72 4.52
N ALA A 100 -0.53 -5.47 4.17
CA ALA A 100 0.72 -5.52 4.90
C ALA A 100 1.86 -4.98 4.04
N ALA A 101 2.87 -4.39 4.68
CA ALA A 101 4.10 -3.93 4.06
C ALA A 101 5.32 -4.46 4.85
N ILE A 102 6.34 -4.91 4.12
CA ILE A 102 7.69 -5.14 4.63
C ILE A 102 8.50 -3.90 4.26
N HIS A 103 9.32 -3.39 5.18
CA HIS A 103 10.10 -2.19 4.96
C HIS A 103 11.61 -2.43 5.14
N SER A 104 12.41 -1.58 4.49
CA SER A 104 13.88 -1.55 4.65
C SER A 104 14.36 -0.65 5.79
N GLY A 105 13.44 0.14 6.39
CA GLY A 105 13.75 1.10 7.44
C GLY A 105 14.12 0.46 8.79
N GLN A 106 14.33 1.29 9.78
CA GLN A 106 14.78 0.87 11.12
C GLN A 106 13.61 0.32 11.95
N GLU A 107 13.89 -0.68 12.79
CA GLU A 107 12.95 -1.12 13.82
C GLU A 107 13.04 -0.18 15.03
N ASP A 108 14.25 0.25 15.41
CA ASP A 108 14.48 1.21 16.49
C ASP A 108 14.54 2.66 16.01
N ILE A 109 14.29 3.61 16.91
CA ILE A 109 14.43 5.04 16.61
C ILE A 109 15.93 5.36 16.44
N LYS A 110 16.25 5.98 15.29
CA LYS A 110 17.57 6.54 15.02
C LYS A 110 17.47 8.01 14.67
N LYS A 111 18.59 8.72 14.79
CA LYS A 111 18.68 10.08 14.28
C LYS A 111 18.45 10.05 12.78
N ASP A 112 17.63 10.91 12.27
CA ASP A 112 17.33 11.09 10.84
C ASP A 112 16.67 9.87 10.14
N GLN A 113 16.15 8.88 10.91
CA GLN A 113 15.41 7.74 10.39
C GLN A 113 14.20 7.39 11.25
N LEU A 114 13.12 6.94 10.62
CA LEU A 114 11.92 6.48 11.31
C LEU A 114 12.15 5.11 11.95
N GLY A 115 11.62 4.93 13.17
CA GLY A 115 11.58 3.67 13.88
C GLY A 115 10.19 3.03 13.77
N PHE A 116 10.12 1.81 13.24
CA PHE A 116 8.85 1.13 12.94
C PHE A 116 8.50 0.00 13.90
N GLY A 117 9.41 -0.38 14.81
CA GLY A 117 9.22 -1.43 15.81
C GLY A 117 9.12 -2.84 15.27
N CYS A 118 8.32 -3.07 14.24
CA CYS A 118 8.15 -4.36 13.57
C CYS A 118 8.65 -4.28 12.13
N ARG A 119 9.19 -5.39 11.61
CA ARG A 119 9.59 -5.51 10.20
C ARG A 119 8.41 -5.55 9.22
N VAL A 120 7.27 -6.09 9.67
CA VAL A 120 6.03 -6.13 8.90
C VAL A 120 5.00 -5.25 9.57
N ASN A 121 4.45 -4.31 8.82
CA ASN A 121 3.49 -3.32 9.30
C ASN A 121 2.21 -3.36 8.48
N PHE A 122 1.13 -2.79 9.01
CA PHE A 122 -0.08 -2.51 8.24
C PHE A 122 0.18 -1.35 7.27
N ARG A 123 -0.49 -1.40 6.12
CA ARG A 123 -0.52 -0.31 5.16
C ARG A 123 -1.95 -0.04 4.76
N GLU A 124 -2.38 1.18 4.93
CA GLU A 124 -3.64 1.72 4.44
C GLU A 124 -3.41 2.81 3.41
N MET A 125 -4.36 2.97 2.49
CA MET A 125 -4.31 3.99 1.46
C MET A 125 -5.73 4.40 1.07
N ILE A 126 -5.92 5.70 0.90
CA ILE A 126 -7.11 6.29 0.28
C ILE A 126 -6.70 7.01 -0.99
N ALA A 127 -7.55 6.93 -2.02
CA ALA A 127 -7.33 7.66 -3.26
C ALA A 127 -8.63 8.20 -3.86
N PHE A 128 -8.50 9.37 -4.50
CA PHE A 128 -9.54 9.97 -5.32
C PHE A 128 -9.05 10.04 -6.75
N GLY A 129 -9.87 9.54 -7.68
CA GLY A 129 -9.50 9.37 -9.08
C GLY A 129 -10.37 10.16 -10.03
N TYR A 130 -9.78 10.57 -11.14
CA TYR A 130 -10.46 11.13 -12.30
C TYR A 130 -10.13 10.30 -13.54
N GLN A 131 -11.16 9.74 -14.21
CA GLN A 131 -11.03 8.93 -15.40
C GLN A 131 -10.70 9.81 -16.60
N ILE A 132 -9.49 9.68 -17.16
CA ILE A 132 -9.03 10.41 -18.33
C ILE A 132 -9.54 9.73 -19.60
N ARG A 133 -9.38 8.39 -19.67
CA ARG A 133 -9.87 7.51 -20.74
C ARG A 133 -10.51 6.27 -20.13
N LYS A 134 -11.12 5.41 -20.95
CA LYS A 134 -11.80 4.18 -20.49
C LYS A 134 -10.86 3.27 -19.66
N ASP A 135 -9.58 3.28 -20.00
CA ASP A 135 -8.52 2.44 -19.44
C ASP A 135 -7.50 3.22 -18.59
N GLN A 136 -7.68 4.54 -18.42
CA GLN A 136 -6.71 5.41 -17.75
C GLN A 136 -7.35 6.25 -16.66
N LEU A 137 -6.72 6.25 -15.49
CA LEU A 137 -7.16 6.99 -14.30
C LEU A 137 -5.99 7.78 -13.71
N LEU A 138 -6.22 9.05 -13.41
CA LEU A 138 -5.32 9.87 -12.60
C LEU A 138 -5.89 9.94 -11.19
N GLN A 139 -5.03 9.73 -10.17
CA GLN A 139 -5.45 9.72 -8.77
C GLN A 139 -4.57 10.62 -7.92
N VAL A 140 -5.17 11.25 -6.92
CA VAL A 140 -4.48 11.77 -5.75
C VAL A 140 -4.63 10.73 -4.63
N SER A 141 -3.56 10.42 -3.93
CA SER A 141 -3.58 9.38 -2.90
C SER A 141 -2.79 9.78 -1.65
N ALA A 142 -3.27 9.34 -0.50
CA ALA A 142 -2.54 9.33 0.75
C ALA A 142 -2.42 7.89 1.22
N GLN A 143 -1.21 7.49 1.62
CA GLN A 143 -0.96 6.19 2.24
C GLN A 143 -0.28 6.36 3.58
N HIS A 144 -0.56 5.44 4.49
CA HIS A 144 0.10 5.34 5.79
C HIS A 144 0.56 3.91 6.02
N MET A 145 1.71 3.75 6.70
CA MET A 145 2.20 2.48 7.19
C MET A 145 2.54 2.61 8.67
N SER A 146 2.03 1.70 9.47
CA SER A 146 2.34 1.62 10.91
C SER A 146 2.13 0.20 11.43
N ASN A 147 2.69 -0.11 12.61
CA ASN A 147 2.50 -1.41 13.23
C ASN A 147 1.23 -1.51 14.10
N GLY A 148 0.40 -0.45 14.16
CA GLY A 148 -0.81 -0.43 14.98
C GLY A 148 -0.52 -0.55 16.48
N SER A 149 0.65 -0.14 16.93
CA SER A 149 1.13 -0.25 18.30
C SER A 149 1.33 -1.70 18.79
N LEU A 150 1.54 -2.64 17.87
CA LEU A 150 1.89 -4.03 18.21
C LEU A 150 3.38 -4.16 18.62
N CYS A 151 4.24 -3.25 18.15
CA CYS A 151 5.64 -3.15 18.49
C CYS A 151 5.98 -1.71 18.91
N ASP A 152 7.07 -1.54 19.66
CA ASP A 152 7.62 -0.24 20.02
C ASP A 152 9.02 -0.10 19.40
N PRO A 153 9.31 1.02 18.73
CA PRO A 153 8.49 2.20 18.47
C PRO A 153 7.44 2.01 17.35
N ASN A 154 6.50 2.96 17.22
CA ASN A 154 5.53 3.03 16.14
C ASN A 154 5.43 4.45 15.59
N GLN A 155 6.48 4.91 14.90
CA GLN A 155 6.46 6.27 14.33
C GLN A 155 5.58 6.40 13.08
N GLY A 156 5.40 5.32 12.33
CA GLY A 156 4.64 5.30 11.09
C GLY A 156 5.29 6.07 9.94
N LEU A 157 4.81 5.86 8.74
CA LEU A 157 5.24 6.54 7.51
C LEU A 157 4.03 6.98 6.71
N THR A 158 3.84 8.28 6.56
CA THR A 158 2.74 8.86 5.76
C THR A 158 3.28 9.49 4.48
N SER A 159 2.69 9.14 3.33
CA SER A 159 3.06 9.69 2.03
C SER A 159 1.83 10.17 1.27
N VAL A 160 1.95 11.29 0.55
CA VAL A 160 0.88 11.87 -0.27
C VAL A 160 1.41 12.14 -1.66
N GLY A 161 0.64 11.81 -2.69
CA GLY A 161 1.10 11.97 -4.06
C GLY A 161 0.04 11.76 -5.12
N ILE A 162 0.50 11.68 -6.35
CA ILE A 162 -0.32 11.41 -7.53
C ILE A 162 0.04 10.02 -8.08
N ARG A 163 -0.96 9.35 -8.67
CA ARG A 163 -0.78 8.06 -9.32
C ARG A 163 -1.49 8.07 -10.67
N PHE A 164 -0.84 7.48 -11.65
CA PHE A 164 -1.43 7.17 -12.93
C PHE A 164 -1.69 5.67 -13.01
N ALA A 165 -2.93 5.30 -13.30
CA ALA A 165 -3.37 3.93 -13.44
C ALA A 165 -3.77 3.63 -14.88
N TRP A 166 -3.42 2.44 -15.38
CA TRP A 166 -3.87 1.95 -16.68
C TRP A 166 -4.21 0.47 -16.62
N LYS A 167 -5.25 0.10 -17.36
CA LYS A 167 -5.69 -1.29 -17.49
C LYS A 167 -5.10 -1.89 -18.77
N ILE A 168 -4.62 -3.12 -18.65
CA ILE A 168 -4.21 -3.95 -19.80
C ILE A 168 -5.29 -5.02 -19.95
N ASN A 169 -5.94 -5.03 -21.10
CA ASN A 169 -6.95 -6.03 -21.48
C ASN A 169 -6.29 -7.24 -22.12
#